data_a783c798d703948d1e43be52d214a376
#
_entry.id   a783c798d703948d1e43be52d214a376
#
_cell.length_a   1.000
_cell.length_b   1.000
_cell.length_c   1.000
_cell.angle_alpha   90.00
_cell.angle_beta   90.00
_cell.angle_gamma   90.00
#
_symmetry.space_group_name_H-M   'P 1'
#
loop_
_entity.id
_entity.type
_entity.pdbx_description
1 polymer ?
#
loop_
_entity_poly.entity_id
_entity_poly.type
_entity_poly.pdbx_seq_one_letter_code
_entity_poly.pdbx_strand_id
1 'polypeptide(L)'
;MVLVGFTAVGAAQSGSFEIAQNGQAVGSASFQFTSTKDGYDSTSLVKVAMQGLDYALSKDEKLTAGNELKHVMLSATVNGEAVNVVAAPDATQLLLNISANGKSSTTRLAAHSSAVFLPDFDAGALETLLALAVAKNNRDLWVILPKEAGSIEPVRLATYPDQDGTLDGKPIAVHHLEATIAGANTELFSGPDNQLLQAELPEGGFVLIRKGFVLTPPAKPIVPIGGDEAAPPAPSS
;
A
#
# COMPACT_ATOMS: atom_id res chain seq x y z
N MET A 1 27.48 -9.45 -14.54
CA MET A 1 26.58 -8.36 -14.94
C MET A 1 25.41 -9.00 -15.65
N VAL A 2 24.34 -9.33 -14.90
CA VAL A 2 23.12 -9.97 -15.44
C VAL A 2 22.16 -8.82 -15.71
N LEU A 3 21.91 -8.52 -16.98
CA LEU A 3 20.82 -7.63 -17.40
C LEU A 3 19.53 -8.41 -17.15
N VAL A 4 18.84 -8.08 -16.06
CA VAL A 4 17.44 -8.48 -15.90
C VAL A 4 16.64 -7.57 -16.83
N GLY A 5 16.31 -8.11 -17.99
CA GLY A 5 15.43 -7.43 -18.92
C GLY A 5 14.04 -7.31 -18.30
N PHE A 6 13.64 -6.07 -17.98
CA PHE A 6 12.23 -5.76 -17.76
C PHE A 6 11.49 -6.06 -19.06
N THR A 7 10.78 -7.17 -19.10
CA THR A 7 9.77 -7.39 -20.13
C THR A 7 8.70 -6.32 -19.96
N ALA A 8 8.55 -5.48 -20.96
CA ALA A 8 7.50 -4.51 -21.06
C ALA A 8 6.16 -5.22 -20.88
N VAL A 9 5.52 -5.01 -19.74
CA VAL A 9 4.20 -5.55 -19.44
C VAL A 9 3.18 -4.71 -20.18
N GLY A 10 2.81 -5.16 -21.37
CA GLY A 10 1.65 -4.63 -22.10
C GLY A 10 0.31 -5.19 -21.60
N ALA A 11 0.25 -5.75 -20.39
CA ALA A 11 -0.98 -6.25 -19.79
C ALA A 11 -1.42 -5.32 -18.65
N ALA A 12 -2.70 -5.01 -18.58
CA ALA A 12 -3.26 -4.31 -17.45
C ALA A 12 -3.08 -5.18 -16.20
N GLN A 13 -2.33 -4.68 -15.21
CA GLN A 13 -2.19 -5.35 -13.92
C GLN A 13 -3.39 -4.96 -13.06
N SER A 14 -4.08 -5.93 -12.48
CA SER A 14 -5.24 -5.68 -11.63
C SER A 14 -5.27 -6.61 -10.43
N GLY A 15 -5.96 -6.19 -9.38
CA GLY A 15 -6.20 -6.99 -8.20
C GLY A 15 -7.59 -6.77 -7.64
N SER A 16 -8.18 -7.83 -7.08
CA SER A 16 -9.42 -7.77 -6.32
C SER A 16 -9.21 -8.44 -4.97
N PHE A 17 -9.67 -7.77 -3.91
CA PHE A 17 -9.42 -8.16 -2.52
C PHE A 17 -10.73 -8.21 -1.74
N GLU A 18 -10.81 -9.11 -0.82
CA GLU A 18 -11.74 -9.06 0.29
C GLU A 18 -11.10 -8.27 1.43
N ILE A 19 -11.89 -7.44 2.11
CA ILE A 19 -11.49 -6.77 3.35
C ILE A 19 -12.22 -7.48 4.48
N ALA A 20 -11.46 -8.05 5.40
CA ALA A 20 -11.98 -8.67 6.60
C ALA A 20 -11.55 -7.90 7.84
N GLN A 21 -12.38 -7.89 8.89
CA GLN A 21 -12.02 -7.40 10.22
C GLN A 21 -12.25 -8.52 11.23
N ASN A 22 -11.22 -8.89 11.99
CA ASN A 22 -11.28 -9.98 12.97
C ASN A 22 -11.87 -11.28 12.38
N GLY A 23 -11.51 -11.59 11.12
CA GLY A 23 -11.96 -12.78 10.40
C GLY A 23 -13.37 -12.71 9.78
N GLN A 24 -14.05 -11.56 9.86
CA GLN A 24 -15.35 -11.35 9.23
C GLN A 24 -15.21 -10.44 8.01
N ALA A 25 -15.74 -10.87 6.86
CA ALA A 25 -15.75 -10.05 5.66
C ALA A 25 -16.60 -8.78 5.88
N VAL A 26 -16.00 -7.61 5.70
CA VAL A 26 -16.63 -6.30 5.90
C VAL A 26 -16.59 -5.43 4.66
N GLY A 27 -15.88 -5.86 3.59
CA GLY A 27 -15.76 -5.04 2.41
C GLY A 27 -14.95 -5.65 1.29
N SER A 28 -14.60 -4.81 0.32
CA SER A 28 -13.77 -5.18 -0.82
C SER A 28 -12.92 -4.01 -1.28
N ALA A 29 -11.75 -4.33 -1.86
CA ALA A 29 -10.92 -3.40 -2.59
C ALA A 29 -10.58 -3.97 -3.96
N SER A 30 -10.36 -3.09 -4.93
CA SER A 30 -9.85 -3.48 -6.24
C SER A 30 -9.02 -2.36 -6.83
N PHE A 31 -8.08 -2.72 -7.69
CA PHE A 31 -7.31 -1.76 -8.48
C PHE A 31 -7.07 -2.26 -9.89
N GLN A 32 -6.71 -1.33 -10.76
CA GLN A 32 -6.26 -1.60 -12.12
C GLN A 32 -5.18 -0.59 -12.51
N PHE A 33 -4.05 -1.10 -13.04
CA PHE A 33 -3.03 -0.30 -13.70
C PHE A 33 -3.16 -0.46 -15.21
N THR A 34 -3.14 0.63 -15.93
CA THR A 34 -3.16 0.66 -17.39
C THR A 34 -1.91 1.40 -17.88
N SER A 35 -1.08 0.72 -18.67
CA SER A 35 0.10 1.35 -19.28
C SER A 35 -0.31 2.47 -20.24
N THR A 36 0.36 3.60 -20.15
CA THR A 36 0.20 4.73 -21.05
C THR A 36 1.54 5.04 -21.72
N LYS A 37 1.55 5.98 -22.68
CA LYS A 37 2.80 6.43 -23.33
C LYS A 37 3.81 6.99 -22.32
N ASP A 38 3.33 7.64 -21.27
CA ASP A 38 4.15 8.43 -20.33
C ASP A 38 4.20 7.84 -18.91
N GLY A 39 3.76 6.59 -18.74
CA GLY A 39 3.73 5.90 -17.45
C GLY A 39 2.51 5.00 -17.28
N TYR A 40 1.77 5.18 -16.18
CA TYR A 40 0.61 4.37 -15.84
C TYR A 40 -0.55 5.25 -15.38
N ASP A 41 -1.76 4.88 -15.77
CA ASP A 41 -3.00 5.30 -15.12
C ASP A 41 -3.41 4.19 -14.15
N SER A 42 -3.67 4.54 -12.89
CA SER A 42 -4.13 3.65 -11.84
C SER A 42 -5.52 4.05 -11.39
N THR A 43 -6.40 3.09 -11.23
CA THR A 43 -7.71 3.28 -10.60
C THR A 43 -7.84 2.36 -9.40
N SER A 44 -8.42 2.84 -8.31
CA SER A 44 -8.72 2.04 -7.12
C SER A 44 -10.15 2.27 -6.66
N LEU A 45 -10.80 1.19 -6.24
CA LEU A 45 -12.13 1.22 -5.63
C LEU A 45 -12.07 0.48 -4.30
N VAL A 46 -12.61 1.09 -3.26
CA VAL A 46 -12.73 0.48 -1.92
C VAL A 46 -14.15 0.65 -1.44
N LYS A 47 -14.67 -0.37 -0.76
CA LYS A 47 -15.94 -0.32 -0.06
C LYS A 47 -15.84 -1.13 1.23
N VAL A 48 -16.14 -0.49 2.36
CA VAL A 48 -16.24 -1.12 3.69
C VAL A 48 -17.59 -0.73 4.29
N ALA A 49 -18.33 -1.71 4.79
CA ALA A 49 -19.61 -1.47 5.46
C ALA A 49 -19.69 -2.37 6.70
N MET A 50 -19.62 -1.74 7.86
CA MET A 50 -19.68 -2.40 9.17
C MET A 50 -20.27 -1.46 10.22
N GLN A 51 -20.51 -1.96 11.42
CA GLN A 51 -20.98 -1.11 12.51
C GLN A 51 -19.97 0.02 12.80
N GLY A 52 -20.42 1.26 12.69
CA GLY A 52 -19.62 2.46 12.95
C GLY A 52 -18.76 2.94 11.80
N LEU A 53 -18.69 2.20 10.67
CA LEU A 53 -17.94 2.61 9.48
C LEU A 53 -18.69 2.22 8.19
N ASP A 54 -19.15 3.22 7.46
CA ASP A 54 -19.56 3.13 6.05
C ASP A 54 -18.57 3.96 5.23
N TYR A 55 -17.70 3.27 4.49
CA TYR A 55 -16.61 3.87 3.74
C TYR A 55 -16.64 3.41 2.29
N ALA A 56 -16.63 4.36 1.37
CA ALA A 56 -16.44 4.10 -0.04
C ALA A 56 -15.42 5.08 -0.62
N LEU A 57 -14.53 4.57 -1.48
CA LEU A 57 -13.47 5.34 -2.12
C LEU A 57 -13.37 4.98 -3.59
N SER A 58 -13.21 6.01 -4.42
CA SER A 58 -12.75 5.92 -5.81
C SER A 58 -11.55 6.83 -5.98
N LYS A 59 -10.43 6.27 -6.46
CA LYS A 59 -9.18 7.01 -6.74
C LYS A 59 -8.78 6.80 -8.19
N ASP A 60 -8.45 7.90 -8.86
CA ASP A 60 -7.75 7.94 -10.13
C ASP A 60 -6.37 8.55 -9.91
N GLU A 61 -5.33 7.87 -10.37
CA GLU A 61 -3.95 8.27 -10.16
C GLU A 61 -3.15 8.15 -11.46
N LYS A 62 -2.27 9.13 -11.70
CA LYS A 62 -1.31 9.10 -12.80
C LYS A 62 0.09 8.99 -12.25
N LEU A 63 0.83 8.02 -12.75
CA LEU A 63 2.20 7.71 -12.36
C LEU A 63 3.15 7.86 -13.54
N THR A 64 4.41 8.17 -13.26
CA THR A 64 5.49 8.04 -14.26
C THR A 64 5.78 6.56 -14.55
N ALA A 65 6.62 6.28 -15.55
CA ALA A 65 7.13 4.93 -15.80
C ALA A 65 7.96 4.37 -14.61
N GLY A 66 8.47 5.24 -13.73
CA GLY A 66 9.16 4.88 -12.48
C GLY A 66 8.24 4.82 -11.25
N ASN A 67 6.93 4.79 -11.44
CA ASN A 67 5.90 4.80 -10.37
C ASN A 67 5.90 6.06 -9.49
N GLU A 68 6.45 7.18 -9.98
CA GLU A 68 6.40 8.45 -9.27
C GLU A 68 5.06 9.14 -9.51
N LEU A 69 4.52 9.76 -8.46
CA LEU A 69 3.23 10.43 -8.52
C LEU A 69 3.25 11.66 -9.44
N LYS A 70 2.31 11.72 -10.38
CA LYS A 70 2.03 12.89 -11.23
C LYS A 70 0.75 13.61 -10.82
N HIS A 71 -0.27 12.88 -10.50
CA HIS A 71 -1.58 13.44 -10.16
C HIS A 71 -2.45 12.40 -9.47
N VAL A 72 -3.24 12.82 -8.49
CA VAL A 72 -4.31 12.01 -7.86
C VAL A 72 -5.59 12.81 -7.81
N MET A 73 -6.68 12.14 -8.12
CA MET A 73 -8.04 12.54 -7.78
C MET A 73 -8.67 11.44 -6.95
N LEU A 74 -9.14 11.76 -5.76
CA LEU A 74 -9.84 10.84 -4.88
C LEU A 74 -11.18 11.42 -4.49
N SER A 75 -12.22 10.61 -4.60
CA SER A 75 -13.55 10.87 -4.06
C SER A 75 -13.90 9.75 -3.08
N ALA A 76 -14.28 10.12 -1.87
CA ALA A 76 -14.69 9.17 -0.84
C ALA A 76 -15.96 9.63 -0.13
N THR A 77 -16.64 8.67 0.48
CA THR A 77 -17.67 8.92 1.50
C THR A 77 -17.28 8.19 2.77
N VAL A 78 -17.39 8.87 3.89
CA VAL A 78 -17.12 8.34 5.23
C VAL A 78 -18.33 8.61 6.10
N ASN A 79 -19.09 7.56 6.44
CA ASN A 79 -20.33 7.68 7.20
C ASN A 79 -21.32 8.70 6.61
N GLY A 80 -21.44 8.71 5.27
CA GLY A 80 -22.30 9.61 4.53
C GLY A 80 -21.71 11.00 4.23
N GLU A 81 -20.55 11.34 4.76
CA GLU A 81 -19.87 12.61 4.50
C GLU A 81 -18.92 12.49 3.28
N ALA A 82 -19.06 13.41 2.33
CA ALA A 82 -18.22 13.41 1.13
C ALA A 82 -16.86 14.05 1.40
N VAL A 83 -15.81 13.39 0.91
CA VAL A 83 -14.42 13.86 0.94
C VAL A 83 -13.86 13.79 -0.48
N ASN A 84 -13.27 14.88 -0.95
CA ASN A 84 -12.56 14.91 -2.23
C ASN A 84 -11.13 15.38 -1.99
N VAL A 85 -10.18 14.71 -2.61
CA VAL A 85 -8.76 15.06 -2.53
C VAL A 85 -8.18 15.17 -3.94
N VAL A 86 -7.43 16.23 -4.15
CA VAL A 86 -6.58 16.37 -5.36
C VAL A 86 -5.16 16.59 -4.90
N ALA A 87 -4.24 15.76 -5.39
CA ALA A 87 -2.82 15.89 -5.10
C ALA A 87 -2.02 15.97 -6.40
N ALA A 88 -1.08 16.91 -6.47
CA ALA A 88 -0.16 17.04 -7.59
C ALA A 88 1.17 17.68 -7.15
N PRO A 89 2.31 17.25 -7.72
CA PRO A 89 3.59 17.94 -7.56
C PRO A 89 3.53 19.39 -8.09
N ASP A 90 4.17 20.31 -7.35
CA ASP A 90 4.37 21.70 -7.73
C ASP A 90 5.82 22.10 -7.38
N ALA A 91 6.69 22.06 -8.35
CA ALA A 91 8.14 22.24 -8.20
C ALA A 91 8.75 21.32 -7.14
N THR A 92 9.15 21.85 -5.99
CA THR A 92 9.76 21.11 -4.88
C THR A 92 8.74 20.70 -3.81
N GLN A 93 7.47 20.95 -4.04
CA GLN A 93 6.38 20.68 -3.12
C GLN A 93 5.35 19.74 -3.75
N LEU A 94 4.55 19.13 -2.90
CA LEU A 94 3.31 18.46 -3.26
C LEU A 94 2.16 19.32 -2.75
N LEU A 95 1.27 19.72 -3.63
CA LEU A 95 0.02 20.36 -3.25
C LEU A 95 -1.05 19.33 -2.98
N LEU A 96 -1.65 19.39 -1.82
CA LEU A 96 -2.76 18.53 -1.40
C LEU A 96 -3.98 19.40 -1.09
N ASN A 97 -4.99 19.32 -1.94
CA ASN A 97 -6.26 20.01 -1.78
C ASN A 97 -7.29 19.03 -1.26
N ILE A 98 -7.83 19.27 -0.07
CA ILE A 98 -8.85 18.42 0.57
C ILE A 98 -10.13 19.25 0.71
N SER A 99 -11.24 18.71 0.23
CA SER A 99 -12.58 19.26 0.43
C SER A 99 -13.44 18.25 1.18
N ALA A 100 -13.90 18.62 2.37
CA ALA A 100 -14.76 17.81 3.22
C ALA A 100 -15.78 18.72 3.93
N ASN A 101 -17.03 18.28 4.03
CA ASN A 101 -18.10 18.98 4.76
C ASN A 101 -18.26 20.46 4.33
N GLY A 102 -18.15 20.72 3.01
CA GLY A 102 -18.26 22.07 2.47
C GLY A 102 -17.09 23.01 2.80
N LYS A 103 -16.01 22.49 3.42
CA LYS A 103 -14.78 23.21 3.69
C LYS A 103 -13.66 22.68 2.79
N SER A 104 -12.81 23.57 2.34
CA SER A 104 -11.63 23.23 1.56
C SER A 104 -10.37 23.73 2.24
N SER A 105 -9.33 22.90 2.21
CA SER A 105 -7.99 23.25 2.69
C SER A 105 -6.95 22.89 1.65
N THR A 106 -5.83 23.61 1.64
CA THR A 106 -4.67 23.32 0.80
C THR A 106 -3.46 23.18 1.70
N THR A 107 -2.83 22.01 1.67
CA THR A 107 -1.57 21.73 2.38
C THR A 107 -0.43 21.63 1.37
N ARG A 108 0.71 22.17 1.73
CA ARG A 108 1.97 22.04 0.98
C ARG A 108 2.88 21.10 1.75
N LEU A 109 3.24 20.00 1.14
CA LEU A 109 4.15 18.98 1.69
C LEU A 109 5.48 19.01 0.91
N ALA A 110 6.55 18.53 1.51
CA ALA A 110 7.79 18.31 0.77
C ALA A 110 7.55 17.28 -0.34
N ALA A 111 8.05 17.52 -1.56
CA ALA A 111 7.96 16.53 -2.63
C ALA A 111 9.05 15.47 -2.44
N HIS A 112 8.67 14.20 -2.56
CA HIS A 112 9.56 13.05 -2.59
C HIS A 112 9.23 12.22 -3.83
N SER A 113 10.23 11.88 -4.65
CA SER A 113 10.03 11.13 -5.89
C SER A 113 9.50 9.72 -5.67
N SER A 114 9.70 9.16 -4.48
CA SER A 114 9.25 7.81 -4.11
C SER A 114 8.05 7.84 -3.15
N ALA A 115 7.23 8.88 -3.21
CA ALA A 115 6.05 8.99 -2.36
C ALA A 115 4.83 8.34 -3.01
N VAL A 116 4.19 7.44 -2.29
CA VAL A 116 2.93 6.78 -2.67
C VAL A 116 1.77 7.48 -1.98
N PHE A 117 0.73 7.82 -2.73
CA PHE A 117 -0.51 8.32 -2.15
C PHE A 117 -1.31 7.15 -1.58
N LEU A 118 -1.38 7.05 -0.25
CA LEU A 118 -1.89 5.89 0.48
C LEU A 118 -3.14 6.25 1.31
N PRO A 119 -4.33 6.19 0.73
CA PRO A 119 -5.58 6.24 1.50
C PRO A 119 -5.87 4.88 2.16
N ASP A 120 -6.84 4.86 3.08
CA ASP A 120 -7.20 3.65 3.80
C ASP A 120 -7.69 2.54 2.85
N PHE A 121 -7.24 1.31 3.10
CA PHE A 121 -7.61 0.08 2.39
C PHE A 121 -7.30 0.06 0.88
N ASP A 122 -6.46 0.95 0.38
CA ASP A 122 -6.12 1.01 -1.04
C ASP A 122 -5.05 -0.03 -1.41
N ALA A 123 -5.49 -1.17 -1.90
CA ALA A 123 -4.61 -2.24 -2.36
C ALA A 123 -3.71 -1.81 -3.54
N GLY A 124 -4.17 -0.89 -4.41
CA GLY A 124 -3.37 -0.36 -5.52
C GLY A 124 -2.22 0.51 -5.04
N ALA A 125 -2.42 1.30 -3.98
CA ALA A 125 -1.35 2.07 -3.36
C ALA A 125 -0.31 1.15 -2.70
N LEU A 126 -0.73 0.08 -2.01
CA LEU A 126 0.19 -0.92 -1.45
C LEU A 126 0.96 -1.68 -2.54
N GLU A 127 0.33 -1.99 -3.67
CA GLU A 127 0.99 -2.57 -4.85
C GLU A 127 2.08 -1.60 -5.39
N THR A 128 1.78 -0.30 -5.49
CA THR A 128 2.74 0.73 -5.89
C THR A 128 3.90 0.84 -4.89
N LEU A 129 3.62 0.75 -3.59
CA LEU A 129 4.64 0.76 -2.55
C LEU A 129 5.60 -0.44 -2.69
N LEU A 130 5.08 -1.64 -2.92
CA LEU A 130 5.88 -2.84 -3.17
C LEU A 130 6.77 -2.69 -4.42
N ALA A 131 6.22 -2.16 -5.52
CA ALA A 131 6.99 -1.91 -6.74
C ALA A 131 8.12 -0.91 -6.52
N LEU A 132 7.88 0.18 -5.79
CA LEU A 132 8.89 1.16 -5.41
C LEU A 132 9.92 0.58 -4.44
N ALA A 133 9.51 -0.25 -3.49
CA ALA A 133 10.41 -0.91 -2.55
C ALA A 133 11.48 -1.73 -3.29
N VAL A 134 11.09 -2.51 -4.29
CA VAL A 134 12.01 -3.25 -5.15
C VAL A 134 12.89 -2.30 -5.97
N ALA A 135 12.30 -1.31 -6.65
CA ALA A 135 13.02 -0.38 -7.50
C ALA A 135 14.06 0.47 -6.73
N LYS A 136 13.79 0.80 -5.47
CA LYS A 136 14.64 1.61 -4.59
C LYS A 136 15.46 0.77 -3.61
N ASN A 137 15.43 -0.55 -3.70
CA ASN A 137 16.10 -1.46 -2.77
C ASN A 137 15.75 -1.15 -1.30
N ASN A 138 14.45 -1.01 -1.02
CA ASN A 138 13.86 -0.73 0.29
C ASN A 138 14.35 0.58 0.96
N ARG A 139 14.77 1.56 0.16
CA ARG A 139 15.30 2.84 0.68
C ARG A 139 14.53 4.02 0.13
N ASP A 140 14.51 5.10 0.91
CA ASP A 140 13.93 6.39 0.51
C ASP A 140 12.48 6.27 0.04
N LEU A 141 11.68 5.52 0.81
CA LEU A 141 10.26 5.32 0.55
C LEU A 141 9.43 6.25 1.43
N TRP A 142 8.40 6.82 0.86
CA TRP A 142 7.51 7.76 1.53
C TRP A 142 6.06 7.46 1.19
N VAL A 143 5.16 7.82 2.09
CA VAL A 143 3.71 7.78 1.82
C VAL A 143 3.08 9.14 2.11
N ILE A 144 2.08 9.47 1.32
CA ILE A 144 1.22 10.64 1.51
C ILE A 144 -0.09 10.11 2.10
N LEU A 145 -0.36 10.47 3.34
CA LEU A 145 -1.59 10.10 4.05
C LEU A 145 -2.60 11.23 3.92
N PRO A 146 -3.75 11.03 3.23
CA PRO A 146 -4.74 12.10 3.02
C PRO A 146 -5.65 12.34 4.22
N LYS A 147 -5.32 11.82 5.40
CA LYS A 147 -6.10 12.02 6.63
C LYS A 147 -5.93 13.44 7.16
N GLU A 148 -6.97 13.98 7.79
CA GLU A 148 -6.99 15.33 8.39
C GLU A 148 -6.59 16.43 7.38
N ALA A 149 -5.43 17.04 7.58
CA ALA A 149 -4.87 18.06 6.68
C ALA A 149 -3.87 17.46 5.68
N GLY A 150 -3.63 16.15 5.74
CA GLY A 150 -2.62 15.42 4.98
C GLY A 150 -1.22 15.51 5.60
N SER A 151 -0.48 14.42 5.53
CA SER A 151 0.93 14.34 5.94
C SER A 151 1.74 13.55 4.92
N ILE A 152 3.07 13.66 5.01
CA ILE A 152 4.00 12.81 4.30
C ILE A 152 4.91 12.14 5.32
N GLU A 153 4.99 10.81 5.26
CA GLU A 153 5.64 10.00 6.27
C GLU A 153 6.68 9.07 5.62
N PRO A 154 7.85 8.89 6.24
CA PRO A 154 8.81 7.89 5.79
C PRO A 154 8.29 6.48 6.03
N VAL A 155 8.62 5.56 5.12
CA VAL A 155 8.33 4.13 5.27
C VAL A 155 9.62 3.41 5.63
N ARG A 156 9.58 2.58 6.67
CA ARG A 156 10.64 1.63 7.01
C ARG A 156 10.16 0.24 6.70
N LEU A 157 11.00 -0.54 6.02
CA LEU A 157 10.68 -1.93 5.67
C LEU A 157 11.61 -2.88 6.41
N ALA A 158 11.03 -3.89 7.05
CA ALA A 158 11.72 -5.06 7.56
C ALA A 158 11.34 -6.27 6.67
N THR A 159 12.30 -7.14 6.39
CA THR A 159 12.10 -8.35 5.60
C THR A 159 12.07 -9.56 6.53
N TYR A 160 11.13 -10.43 6.32
CA TYR A 160 10.99 -11.70 7.03
C TYR A 160 11.32 -12.87 6.09
N PRO A 161 11.54 -14.09 6.61
CA PRO A 161 11.66 -15.28 5.79
C PRO A 161 10.44 -15.50 4.92
N ASP A 162 10.67 -15.94 3.67
CA ASP A 162 9.61 -16.30 2.75
C ASP A 162 8.69 -17.37 3.35
N GLN A 163 7.43 -17.32 2.97
CA GLN A 163 6.38 -18.25 3.38
C GLN A 163 5.82 -18.99 2.18
N ASP A 164 4.94 -19.94 2.42
CA ASP A 164 4.20 -20.67 1.40
C ASP A 164 2.74 -20.22 1.39
N GLY A 165 2.11 -20.30 0.23
CA GLY A 165 0.69 -20.04 0.06
C GLY A 165 0.14 -20.71 -1.19
N THR A 166 -1.13 -20.46 -1.46
CA THR A 166 -1.73 -20.83 -2.74
C THR A 166 -2.46 -19.64 -3.35
N LEU A 167 -2.38 -19.52 -4.67
CA LEU A 167 -3.19 -18.57 -5.45
C LEU A 167 -3.98 -19.38 -6.48
N ASP A 168 -5.31 -19.25 -6.46
CA ASP A 168 -6.23 -20.05 -7.26
C ASP A 168 -5.96 -21.58 -7.17
N GLY A 169 -5.65 -22.03 -5.94
CA GLY A 169 -5.33 -23.43 -5.64
C GLY A 169 -3.95 -23.90 -6.11
N LYS A 170 -3.10 -23.04 -6.68
CA LYS A 170 -1.74 -23.36 -7.08
C LYS A 170 -0.74 -22.87 -6.04
N PRO A 171 0.25 -23.69 -5.65
CA PRO A 171 1.31 -23.27 -4.74
C PRO A 171 2.04 -22.03 -5.26
N ILE A 172 2.35 -21.10 -4.35
CA ILE A 172 3.08 -19.86 -4.64
C ILE A 172 4.03 -19.56 -3.47
N ALA A 173 5.26 -19.14 -3.78
CA ALA A 173 6.15 -18.57 -2.79
C ALA A 173 5.67 -17.15 -2.41
N VAL A 174 5.76 -16.81 -1.14
CA VAL A 174 5.23 -15.57 -0.60
C VAL A 174 6.35 -14.82 0.10
N HIS A 175 6.72 -13.66 -0.42
CA HIS A 175 7.64 -12.73 0.25
C HIS A 175 6.89 -12.01 1.37
N HIS A 176 7.51 -11.94 2.56
CA HIS A 176 6.92 -11.29 3.73
C HIS A 176 7.74 -10.05 4.12
N LEU A 177 7.07 -8.92 4.18
CA LEU A 177 7.61 -7.62 4.55
C LEU A 177 6.74 -7.00 5.65
N GLU A 178 7.34 -6.25 6.55
CA GLU A 178 6.63 -5.35 7.46
C GLU A 178 6.97 -3.90 7.08
N ALA A 179 5.94 -3.09 6.84
CA ALA A 179 6.07 -1.66 6.62
C ALA A 179 5.66 -0.89 7.88
N THR A 180 6.60 -0.12 8.45
CA THR A 180 6.28 0.84 9.52
C THR A 180 5.99 2.20 8.89
N ILE A 181 4.77 2.71 9.06
CA ILE A 181 4.25 3.96 8.51
C ILE A 181 3.63 4.78 9.65
N ALA A 182 4.13 5.98 9.91
CA ALA A 182 3.64 6.85 10.98
C ALA A 182 3.55 6.16 12.36
N GLY A 183 4.43 5.19 12.61
CA GLY A 183 4.47 4.41 13.86
C GLY A 183 3.55 3.19 13.89
N ALA A 184 2.71 2.98 12.87
CA ALA A 184 1.89 1.79 12.71
C ALA A 184 2.59 0.76 11.82
N ASN A 185 2.45 -0.53 12.14
CA ASN A 185 2.99 -1.61 11.33
C ASN A 185 1.92 -2.15 10.40
N THR A 186 2.32 -2.52 9.19
CA THR A 186 1.50 -3.19 8.18
C THR A 186 2.29 -4.36 7.65
N GLU A 187 1.77 -5.58 7.83
CA GLU A 187 2.36 -6.77 7.23
C GLU A 187 1.95 -6.85 5.77
N LEU A 188 2.91 -7.07 4.90
CA LEU A 188 2.71 -7.15 3.45
C LEU A 188 3.21 -8.51 2.94
N PHE A 189 2.34 -9.23 2.26
CA PHE A 189 2.65 -10.51 1.64
C PHE A 189 2.53 -10.35 0.13
N SER A 190 3.62 -10.62 -0.58
CA SER A 190 3.68 -10.48 -2.04
C SER A 190 4.14 -11.76 -2.73
N GLY A 191 3.69 -11.93 -3.96
CA GLY A 191 4.13 -13.03 -4.83
C GLY A 191 5.47 -12.75 -5.49
N PRO A 192 6.00 -13.72 -6.28
CA PRO A 192 7.29 -13.61 -6.98
C PRO A 192 7.39 -12.41 -7.93
N ASP A 193 6.27 -11.96 -8.47
CA ASP A 193 6.19 -10.77 -9.35
C ASP A 193 5.94 -9.47 -8.58
N ASN A 194 6.14 -9.49 -7.25
CA ASN A 194 5.86 -8.39 -6.31
C ASN A 194 4.38 -7.96 -6.29
N GLN A 195 3.48 -8.80 -6.80
CA GLN A 195 2.05 -8.54 -6.68
C GLN A 195 1.59 -8.67 -5.22
N LEU A 196 0.79 -7.75 -4.75
CA LEU A 196 0.20 -7.84 -3.41
C LEU A 196 -0.76 -9.04 -3.33
N LEU A 197 -0.54 -9.91 -2.35
CA LEU A 197 -1.38 -11.07 -2.05
C LEU A 197 -2.23 -10.85 -0.81
N GLN A 198 -1.63 -10.28 0.24
CA GLN A 198 -2.31 -9.96 1.49
C GLN A 198 -1.66 -8.74 2.15
N ALA A 199 -2.45 -7.94 2.83
CA ALA A 199 -1.96 -6.92 3.74
C ALA A 199 -2.71 -7.04 5.08
N GLU A 200 -1.97 -7.04 6.18
CA GLU A 200 -2.53 -7.03 7.52
C GLU A 200 -2.29 -5.66 8.15
N LEU A 201 -3.37 -5.05 8.64
CA LEU A 201 -3.40 -3.75 9.27
C LEU A 201 -3.76 -3.96 10.75
N PRO A 202 -2.77 -4.22 11.64
CA PRO A 202 -3.03 -4.63 13.01
C PRO A 202 -3.83 -3.61 13.80
N GLU A 203 -3.65 -2.32 13.51
CA GLU A 203 -4.52 -1.28 14.03
C GLU A 203 -5.93 -1.44 13.47
N GLY A 204 -6.86 -1.91 14.31
CA GLY A 204 -8.24 -2.19 13.92
C GLY A 204 -8.49 -3.63 13.44
N GLY A 205 -7.47 -4.48 13.35
CA GLY A 205 -7.61 -5.90 13.02
C GLY A 205 -8.13 -6.17 11.60
N PHE A 206 -7.78 -5.29 10.65
CA PHE A 206 -8.16 -5.44 9.25
C PHE A 206 -7.14 -6.25 8.46
N VAL A 207 -7.65 -7.03 7.52
CA VAL A 207 -6.85 -7.78 6.55
C VAL A 207 -7.44 -7.59 5.16
N LEU A 208 -6.59 -7.27 4.19
CA LEU A 208 -6.91 -7.28 2.76
C LEU A 208 -6.37 -8.59 2.18
N ILE A 209 -7.21 -9.41 1.59
CA ILE A 209 -6.82 -10.71 1.04
C ILE A 209 -7.18 -10.73 -0.44
N ARG A 210 -6.19 -10.95 -1.31
CA ARG A 210 -6.43 -11.13 -2.75
C ARG A 210 -7.35 -12.31 -2.98
N LYS A 211 -8.36 -12.16 -3.82
CA LYS A 211 -9.28 -13.25 -4.16
C LYS A 211 -8.49 -14.45 -4.71
N GLY A 212 -8.79 -15.63 -4.19
CA GLY A 212 -8.10 -16.87 -4.54
C GLY A 212 -6.81 -17.13 -3.79
N PHE A 213 -6.31 -16.19 -2.96
CA PHE A 213 -5.11 -16.36 -2.16
C PHE A 213 -5.43 -16.98 -0.79
N VAL A 214 -4.55 -17.90 -0.36
CA VAL A 214 -4.54 -18.49 0.99
C VAL A 214 -3.10 -18.59 1.45
N LEU A 215 -2.78 -17.90 2.55
CA LEU A 215 -1.48 -18.01 3.20
C LEU A 215 -1.42 -19.31 4.02
N THR A 216 -0.31 -20.03 3.92
CA THR A 216 -0.05 -21.20 4.78
C THR A 216 0.57 -20.69 6.08
N PRO A 217 -0.05 -20.95 7.24
CA PRO A 217 0.51 -20.54 8.52
C PRO A 217 1.92 -21.14 8.71
N PRO A 218 2.91 -20.35 9.16
CA PRO A 218 4.26 -20.86 9.39
C PRO A 218 4.27 -21.87 10.56
N ALA A 219 5.07 -22.92 10.42
CA ALA A 219 5.19 -23.97 11.44
C ALA A 219 5.87 -23.47 12.73
N LYS A 220 6.59 -22.34 12.68
CA LYS A 220 7.28 -21.70 13.81
C LYS A 220 7.14 -20.19 13.71
N PRO A 221 7.22 -19.46 14.85
CA PRO A 221 7.30 -18.00 14.81
C PRO A 221 8.45 -17.54 13.91
N ILE A 222 8.18 -16.54 13.08
CA ILE A 222 9.17 -15.94 12.18
C ILE A 222 9.71 -14.66 12.81
N VAL A 223 10.98 -14.35 12.52
CA VAL A 223 11.66 -13.13 12.98
C VAL A 223 12.23 -12.39 11.77
N PRO A 224 12.40 -11.05 11.82
CA PRO A 224 12.96 -10.27 10.74
C PRO A 224 14.36 -10.77 10.35
N ILE A 225 14.68 -10.70 9.06
CA ILE A 225 16.04 -10.97 8.55
C ILE A 225 16.89 -9.73 8.83
N GLY A 226 18.04 -9.93 9.52
CA GLY A 226 19.01 -8.84 9.81
C GLY A 226 18.62 -7.93 10.97
N GLY A 227 17.67 -8.33 11.81
CA GLY A 227 17.47 -7.71 13.11
C GLY A 227 18.73 -7.94 13.98
N ASP A 228 19.39 -6.84 14.40
CA ASP A 228 20.44 -6.92 15.41
C ASP A 228 19.84 -7.62 16.64
N GLU A 229 20.32 -8.83 16.92
CA GLU A 229 20.06 -9.50 18.17
C GLU A 229 20.60 -8.58 19.27
N ALA A 230 19.70 -7.88 19.95
CA ALA A 230 20.05 -7.02 21.06
C ALA A 230 20.83 -7.89 22.06
N ALA A 231 22.13 -7.62 22.20
CA ALA A 231 22.97 -8.35 23.12
C ALA A 231 22.30 -8.36 24.51
N PRO A 232 22.25 -9.51 25.19
CA PRO A 232 21.68 -9.58 26.53
C PRO A 232 22.39 -8.60 27.44
N PRO A 233 21.67 -7.89 28.33
CA PRO A 233 22.30 -6.95 29.25
C PRO A 233 23.35 -7.68 30.09
N ALA A 234 24.56 -7.09 30.14
CA ALA A 234 25.66 -7.62 30.95
C ALA A 234 25.21 -7.78 32.41
N PRO A 235 25.58 -8.88 33.08
CA PRO A 235 25.22 -9.07 34.49
C PRO A 235 25.82 -7.93 35.32
N SER A 236 24.94 -7.24 36.07
CA SER A 236 25.35 -6.23 37.02
C SER A 236 26.21 -6.87 38.14
N SER A 237 27.43 -6.45 38.24
CA SER A 237 28.37 -6.77 39.33
C SER A 237 28.06 -5.96 40.59
#